data_11ffb43c3305eebba819b78d327403ed
#
_entry.id   11ffb43c3305eebba819b78d327403ed
#
_cell.length_a   1.000
_cell.length_b   1.000
_cell.length_c   1.000
_cell.angle_alpha   90.00
_cell.angle_beta   90.00
_cell.angle_gamma   90.00
#
_symmetry.space_group_name_H-M   'P 1'
#
loop_
_entity.id
_entity.type
_entity.pdbx_description
1 polymer ?
#
loop_
_entity_poly.entity_id
_entity_poly.type
_entity_poly.pdbx_seq_one_letter_code
_entity_poly.pdbx_strand_id
1 'polypeptide(L)'
;MQIFHIAEVAHWTEAQETGTYTQSTVGRTLDEEGFIHAARGDQWNDVRRRYYTGVTEPLILLVIDTDRLTSPWQEDSVGDTTYPHVYGPLNPDAVVATVPLNGEAAPDTPTAPPAAGGRTFTQVFVGELSFRMGTGAAVMGFAVLCAVVGVQAAGDAGGLVGILLGLAVGIAAAAALSRRRDQRLSAH
;
A
#
# COMPACT_ATOMS: atom_id res chain seq x y z
N MET A 1 -13.12 13.35 -11.69
CA MET A 1 -11.63 13.38 -11.49
C MET A 1 -11.04 12.18 -12.22
N GLN A 2 -9.74 12.23 -12.64
CA GLN A 2 -9.11 11.06 -13.27
C GLN A 2 -8.12 10.41 -12.32
N ILE A 3 -8.20 9.07 -12.23
CA ILE A 3 -7.23 8.21 -11.56
C ILE A 3 -6.70 7.17 -12.55
N PHE A 4 -5.59 6.53 -12.23
CA PHE A 4 -4.83 5.70 -13.15
C PHE A 4 -4.58 4.33 -12.54
N HIS A 5 -4.79 3.26 -13.30
CA HIS A 5 -4.49 1.90 -12.89
C HIS A 5 -3.63 1.22 -13.96
N ILE A 6 -2.61 0.46 -13.54
CA ILE A 6 -1.78 -0.33 -14.45
C ILE A 6 -2.31 -1.76 -14.45
N ALA A 7 -2.76 -2.22 -15.61
CA ALA A 7 -3.33 -3.54 -15.81
C ALA A 7 -2.47 -4.38 -16.77
N GLU A 8 -2.55 -5.69 -16.66
CA GLU A 8 -2.13 -6.59 -17.72
C GLU A 8 -3.16 -6.56 -18.85
N VAL A 9 -2.69 -6.51 -20.10
CA VAL A 9 -3.57 -6.44 -21.29
C VAL A 9 -4.56 -7.60 -21.34
N ALA A 10 -4.13 -8.82 -20.94
CA ALA A 10 -4.99 -9.99 -20.91
C ALA A 10 -6.19 -9.80 -19.97
N HIS A 11 -5.96 -9.37 -18.74
CA HIS A 11 -7.01 -9.14 -17.75
C HIS A 11 -7.93 -7.97 -18.14
N TRP A 12 -7.37 -6.94 -18.78
CA TRP A 12 -8.20 -5.85 -19.30
C TRP A 12 -9.11 -6.30 -20.45
N THR A 13 -8.60 -7.13 -21.37
CA THR A 13 -9.39 -7.68 -22.46
C THR A 13 -10.54 -8.55 -21.94
N GLU A 14 -10.26 -9.42 -20.98
CA GLU A 14 -11.28 -10.23 -20.30
C GLU A 14 -12.35 -9.35 -19.64
N ALA A 15 -11.93 -8.28 -18.97
CA ALA A 15 -12.86 -7.36 -18.32
C ALA A 15 -13.77 -6.63 -19.30
N GLN A 16 -13.30 -6.31 -20.52
CA GLN A 16 -14.12 -5.72 -21.56
C GLN A 16 -15.20 -6.69 -22.08
N GLU A 17 -14.92 -7.99 -22.07
CA GLU A 17 -15.88 -9.04 -22.47
C GLU A 17 -16.87 -9.35 -21.36
N THR A 18 -16.40 -9.42 -20.12
CA THR A 18 -17.23 -9.79 -18.94
C THR A 18 -17.97 -8.61 -18.32
N GLY A 19 -17.57 -7.38 -18.64
CA GLY A 19 -18.11 -6.15 -18.05
C GLY A 19 -17.56 -5.83 -16.66
N THR A 20 -16.53 -6.55 -16.19
CA THR A 20 -16.05 -6.42 -14.80
C THR A 20 -14.55 -6.68 -14.71
N TYR A 21 -13.78 -5.74 -14.13
CA TYR A 21 -12.36 -5.90 -13.84
C TYR A 21 -12.14 -6.08 -12.34
N THR A 22 -11.40 -7.13 -11.96
CA THR A 22 -11.22 -7.56 -10.57
C THR A 22 -9.76 -7.79 -10.17
N GLN A 23 -8.79 -7.31 -10.95
CA GLN A 23 -7.39 -7.36 -10.54
C GLN A 23 -7.03 -6.12 -9.73
N SER A 24 -6.44 -6.32 -8.55
CA SER A 24 -6.01 -5.23 -7.68
C SER A 24 -4.67 -4.64 -8.10
N THR A 25 -3.72 -5.50 -8.38
CA THR A 25 -2.39 -5.18 -8.89
C THR A 25 -1.79 -6.45 -9.53
N VAL A 26 -0.54 -6.41 -10.01
CA VAL A 26 0.11 -7.60 -10.58
C VAL A 26 0.09 -8.78 -9.61
N GLY A 27 -0.51 -9.89 -10.06
CA GLY A 27 -0.59 -11.14 -9.32
C GLY A 27 -1.47 -11.10 -8.07
N ARG A 28 -2.35 -10.09 -7.95
CA ARG A 28 -3.28 -9.96 -6.81
C ARG A 28 -4.67 -9.54 -7.28
N THR A 29 -5.67 -10.21 -6.75
CA THR A 29 -7.06 -9.93 -7.06
C THR A 29 -7.69 -8.96 -6.07
N LEU A 30 -8.86 -8.42 -6.44
CA LEU A 30 -9.70 -7.61 -5.56
C LEU A 30 -10.11 -8.36 -4.30
N ASP A 31 -10.43 -9.66 -4.41
CA ASP A 31 -10.86 -10.49 -3.27
C ASP A 31 -9.73 -10.68 -2.24
N GLU A 32 -8.47 -10.68 -2.69
CA GLU A 32 -7.32 -10.82 -1.81
C GLU A 32 -6.91 -9.52 -1.14
N GLU A 33 -7.08 -8.38 -1.80
CA GLU A 33 -6.64 -7.05 -1.31
C GLU A 33 -7.80 -6.23 -0.71
N GLY A 34 -9.04 -6.49 -1.12
CA GLY A 34 -10.22 -5.75 -0.71
C GLY A 34 -10.48 -4.46 -1.50
N PHE A 35 -9.56 -4.05 -2.37
CA PHE A 35 -9.67 -2.88 -3.24
C PHE A 35 -8.76 -3.01 -4.48
N ILE A 36 -8.98 -2.16 -5.47
CA ILE A 36 -8.11 -2.03 -6.64
C ILE A 36 -7.21 -0.81 -6.44
N HIS A 37 -5.89 -1.02 -6.53
CA HIS A 37 -4.91 0.04 -6.43
C HIS A 37 -5.00 1.00 -7.63
N ALA A 38 -5.03 2.27 -7.36
CA ALA A 38 -4.91 3.29 -8.38
C ALA A 38 -3.88 4.37 -7.97
N ALA A 39 -3.63 5.29 -8.85
CA ALA A 39 -2.66 6.36 -8.67
C ALA A 39 -3.20 7.67 -9.25
N ARG A 40 -2.72 8.81 -8.78
CA ARG A 40 -2.93 10.09 -9.45
C ARG A 40 -2.00 10.23 -10.66
N GLY A 41 -2.25 11.24 -11.49
CA GLY A 41 -1.48 11.50 -12.70
C GLY A 41 0.02 11.75 -12.47
N ASP A 42 0.38 12.29 -11.31
CA ASP A 42 1.76 12.53 -10.88
C ASP A 42 2.43 11.31 -10.25
N GLN A 43 1.68 10.24 -9.94
CA GLN A 43 2.16 9.06 -9.20
C GLN A 43 2.34 7.81 -10.05
N TRP A 44 1.49 7.59 -11.07
CA TRP A 44 1.43 6.30 -11.78
C TRP A 44 2.77 5.87 -12.40
N ASN A 45 3.59 6.82 -12.86
CA ASN A 45 4.89 6.50 -13.45
C ASN A 45 5.88 6.00 -12.39
N ASP A 46 5.86 6.57 -11.19
CA ASP A 46 6.66 6.09 -10.05
C ASP A 46 6.19 4.73 -9.57
N VAL A 47 4.86 4.51 -9.53
CA VAL A 47 4.25 3.20 -9.25
C VAL A 47 4.73 2.18 -10.27
N ARG A 48 4.70 2.50 -11.59
CA ARG A 48 5.21 1.62 -12.64
C ARG A 48 6.67 1.25 -12.41
N ARG A 49 7.54 2.24 -12.19
CA ARG A 49 8.98 2.00 -11.97
C ARG A 49 9.25 1.16 -10.73
N ARG A 50 8.48 1.35 -9.68
CA ARG A 50 8.71 0.69 -8.39
C ARG A 50 8.17 -0.74 -8.34
N TYR A 51 7.02 -0.99 -8.93
CA TYR A 51 6.28 -2.24 -8.71
C TYR A 51 6.11 -3.12 -9.95
N TYR A 52 6.32 -2.57 -11.16
CA TYR A 52 6.11 -3.28 -12.42
C TYR A 52 7.42 -3.53 -13.18
N THR A 53 8.57 -3.25 -12.56
CA THR A 53 9.87 -3.57 -13.12
C THR A 53 10.06 -5.09 -13.12
N GLY A 54 10.32 -5.67 -14.31
CA GLY A 54 10.48 -7.11 -14.48
C GLY A 54 9.19 -7.88 -14.79
N VAL A 55 8.05 -7.19 -14.91
CA VAL A 55 6.83 -7.77 -15.48
C VAL A 55 7.04 -7.92 -16.98
N THR A 56 6.89 -9.15 -17.46
CA THR A 56 7.09 -9.51 -18.90
C THR A 56 5.80 -9.45 -19.69
N GLU A 57 4.67 -9.54 -19.00
CA GLU A 57 3.34 -9.46 -19.58
C GLU A 57 3.09 -8.06 -20.15
N PRO A 58 2.43 -7.93 -21.30
CA PRO A 58 2.05 -6.63 -21.84
C PRO A 58 1.18 -5.85 -20.86
N LEU A 59 1.60 -4.61 -20.56
CA LEU A 59 0.92 -3.71 -19.63
C LEU A 59 0.18 -2.60 -20.38
N ILE A 60 -0.92 -2.15 -19.78
CA ILE A 60 -1.74 -1.05 -20.25
C ILE A 60 -2.10 -0.14 -19.07
N LEU A 61 -2.01 1.18 -19.27
CA LEU A 61 -2.49 2.16 -18.31
C LEU A 61 -3.96 2.44 -18.61
N LEU A 62 -4.81 2.23 -17.61
CA LEU A 62 -6.22 2.57 -17.65
C LEU A 62 -6.40 3.97 -17.06
N VAL A 63 -7.00 4.88 -17.82
CA VAL A 63 -7.41 6.22 -17.37
C VAL A 63 -8.86 6.14 -16.95
N ILE A 64 -9.12 6.25 -15.67
CA ILE A 64 -10.42 6.02 -15.04
C ILE A 64 -11.03 7.36 -14.66
N ASP A 65 -12.26 7.62 -15.11
CA ASP A 65 -13.05 8.75 -14.64
C ASP A 65 -13.85 8.34 -13.39
N THR A 66 -13.52 8.95 -12.25
CA THR A 66 -14.15 8.63 -10.97
C THR A 66 -15.65 8.88 -10.94
N ASP A 67 -16.16 9.79 -11.76
CA ASP A 67 -17.59 10.11 -11.83
C ASP A 67 -18.41 9.03 -12.55
N ARG A 68 -17.72 8.10 -13.23
CA ARG A 68 -18.31 6.94 -13.91
C ARG A 68 -18.14 5.63 -13.16
N LEU A 69 -17.40 5.63 -12.05
CA LEU A 69 -17.25 4.43 -11.24
C LEU A 69 -18.58 4.02 -10.61
N THR A 70 -18.89 2.74 -10.69
CA THR A 70 -20.01 2.13 -9.97
C THR A 70 -19.63 1.70 -8.55
N SER A 71 -18.36 1.42 -8.33
CA SER A 71 -17.80 1.10 -7.01
C SER A 71 -17.32 2.35 -6.29
N PRO A 72 -17.42 2.41 -4.95
CA PRO A 72 -16.89 3.53 -4.18
C PRO A 72 -15.36 3.59 -4.28
N TRP A 73 -14.82 4.79 -4.20
CA TRP A 73 -13.38 5.00 -4.15
C TRP A 73 -13.03 6.07 -3.12
N GLN A 74 -11.80 6.05 -2.62
CA GLN A 74 -11.27 7.07 -1.70
C GLN A 74 -9.75 7.17 -1.78
N GLU A 75 -9.21 8.26 -1.27
CA GLU A 75 -7.78 8.45 -1.07
C GLU A 75 -7.38 7.88 0.30
N ASP A 76 -6.52 6.86 0.30
CA ASP A 76 -6.01 6.25 1.51
C ASP A 76 -4.56 6.61 1.77
N SER A 77 -4.22 6.82 3.04
CA SER A 77 -2.85 7.14 3.44
C SER A 77 -1.94 5.91 3.33
N VAL A 78 -0.86 6.04 2.56
CA VAL A 78 0.18 5.02 2.40
C VAL A 78 1.53 5.68 2.67
N GLY A 79 2.10 5.46 3.85
CA GLY A 79 3.28 6.19 4.31
C GLY A 79 3.00 7.68 4.47
N ASP A 80 3.79 8.51 3.80
CA ASP A 80 3.70 9.98 3.87
C ASP A 80 2.85 10.60 2.73
N THR A 81 2.18 9.76 1.93
CA THR A 81 1.34 10.20 0.81
C THR A 81 0.00 9.46 0.81
N THR A 82 -0.89 9.83 -0.13
CA THR A 82 -2.15 9.13 -0.33
C THR A 82 -2.22 8.54 -1.72
N TYR A 83 -2.98 7.45 -1.86
CA TYR A 83 -3.29 6.83 -3.15
C TYR A 83 -4.79 6.58 -3.26
N PRO A 84 -5.38 6.78 -4.44
CA PRO A 84 -6.77 6.39 -4.67
C PRO A 84 -6.90 4.87 -4.70
N HIS A 85 -7.90 4.34 -4.00
CA HIS A 85 -8.28 2.94 -3.99
C HIS A 85 -9.75 2.80 -4.37
N VAL A 86 -10.08 1.80 -5.22
CA VAL A 86 -11.46 1.50 -5.64
C VAL A 86 -11.92 0.27 -4.88
N TYR A 87 -12.95 0.43 -4.06
CA TYR A 87 -13.49 -0.59 -3.14
C TYR A 87 -14.60 -1.41 -3.80
N GLY A 88 -14.24 -2.12 -4.83
CA GLY A 88 -15.12 -3.00 -5.58
C GLY A 88 -14.65 -3.19 -7.02
N PRO A 89 -15.38 -3.95 -7.81
CA PRO A 89 -15.05 -4.19 -9.21
C PRO A 89 -15.02 -2.89 -10.02
N LEU A 90 -14.05 -2.76 -10.92
CA LEU A 90 -14.00 -1.65 -11.87
C LEU A 90 -14.88 -2.00 -13.08
N ASN A 91 -15.85 -1.14 -13.37
CA ASN A 91 -16.65 -1.22 -14.59
C ASN A 91 -15.89 -0.63 -15.78
N PRO A 92 -15.75 -1.36 -16.92
CA PRO A 92 -15.03 -0.87 -18.09
C PRO A 92 -15.49 0.49 -18.62
N ASP A 93 -16.77 0.83 -18.48
CA ASP A 93 -17.33 2.11 -18.90
C ASP A 93 -16.75 3.33 -18.16
N ALA A 94 -16.14 3.11 -16.98
CA ALA A 94 -15.43 4.16 -16.26
C ALA A 94 -14.05 4.46 -16.87
N VAL A 95 -13.50 3.57 -17.70
CA VAL A 95 -12.21 3.77 -18.37
C VAL A 95 -12.42 4.61 -19.63
N VAL A 96 -11.95 5.85 -19.59
CA VAL A 96 -12.14 6.83 -20.67
C VAL A 96 -11.01 6.82 -21.71
N ALA A 97 -9.85 6.25 -21.36
CA ALA A 97 -8.73 6.06 -22.27
C ALA A 97 -7.83 4.93 -21.79
N THR A 98 -7.08 4.36 -22.71
CA THR A 98 -6.05 3.36 -22.41
C THR A 98 -4.75 3.74 -23.12
N VAL A 99 -3.60 3.51 -22.44
CA VAL A 99 -2.27 3.79 -22.99
C VAL A 99 -1.42 2.54 -22.86
N PRO A 100 -0.99 1.91 -23.99
CA PRO A 100 -0.06 0.78 -23.93
C PRO A 100 1.24 1.17 -23.22
N LEU A 101 1.69 0.35 -22.30
CA LEU A 101 2.93 0.56 -21.55
C LEU A 101 4.04 -0.39 -22.08
N ASN A 102 4.03 -0.71 -23.37
CA ASN A 102 4.99 -1.62 -24.00
C ASN A 102 6.41 -1.05 -23.89
N GLY A 103 7.25 -1.76 -23.18
CA GLY A 103 8.71 -1.88 -23.36
C GLY A 103 9.59 -0.66 -23.54
N GLU A 104 9.09 0.55 -23.63
CA GLU A 104 9.90 1.75 -23.80
C GLU A 104 10.05 2.46 -22.46
N ALA A 105 11.23 2.28 -21.86
CA ALA A 105 11.69 3.19 -20.82
C ALA A 105 11.59 4.62 -21.35
N ALA A 106 11.02 5.53 -20.55
CA ALA A 106 11.09 6.95 -20.85
C ALA A 106 12.53 7.34 -21.21
N PRO A 107 12.76 8.21 -22.21
CA PRO A 107 14.11 8.59 -22.62
C PRO A 107 14.84 9.26 -21.47
N ASP A 108 16.01 8.71 -21.21
CA ASP A 108 17.15 9.30 -20.52
C ASP A 108 16.96 10.02 -19.17
N THR A 109 17.04 9.24 -18.10
CA THR A 109 17.75 9.65 -16.89
C THR A 109 18.76 8.54 -16.51
N PRO A 110 19.97 8.86 -16.00
CA PRO A 110 21.12 7.96 -16.04
C PRO A 110 20.86 6.65 -15.30
N THR A 111 21.23 5.57 -15.96
CA THR A 111 21.23 4.18 -15.52
C THR A 111 21.87 4.03 -14.13
N ALA A 112 21.04 3.77 -13.13
CA ALA A 112 21.50 3.11 -11.93
C ALA A 112 21.61 1.60 -12.22
N PRO A 113 22.67 0.91 -11.77
CA PRO A 113 22.84 -0.52 -12.02
C PRO A 113 21.68 -1.33 -11.42
N PRO A 114 21.32 -2.49 -12.01
CA PRO A 114 20.22 -3.32 -11.52
C PRO A 114 20.53 -3.74 -10.09
N ALA A 115 19.74 -3.25 -9.15
CA ALA A 115 19.77 -3.71 -7.78
C ALA A 115 19.24 -5.15 -7.77
N ALA A 116 20.15 -6.11 -7.69
CA ALA A 116 19.81 -7.50 -7.41
C ALA A 116 19.03 -7.53 -6.09
N GLY A 117 17.77 -7.95 -6.11
CA GLY A 117 16.96 -8.16 -4.92
C GLY A 117 15.81 -7.16 -4.70
N GLY A 118 15.20 -6.64 -5.77
CA GLY A 118 13.98 -5.83 -5.65
C GLY A 118 12.87 -6.59 -4.92
N ARG A 119 12.45 -6.08 -3.75
CA ARG A 119 11.30 -6.61 -3.02
C ARG A 119 10.05 -6.39 -3.86
N THR A 120 9.24 -7.44 -4.03
CA THR A 120 7.93 -7.31 -4.68
C THR A 120 7.02 -6.37 -3.89
N PHE A 121 6.01 -5.77 -4.54
CA PHE A 121 4.99 -4.93 -3.87
C PHE A 121 4.44 -5.62 -2.63
N THR A 122 4.12 -6.90 -2.74
CA THR A 122 3.65 -7.73 -1.62
C THR A 122 4.65 -7.76 -0.46
N GLN A 123 5.96 -7.85 -0.74
CA GLN A 123 6.98 -7.88 0.33
C GLN A 123 7.16 -6.51 1.00
N VAL A 124 7.00 -5.42 0.26
CA VAL A 124 7.08 -4.07 0.82
C VAL A 124 5.81 -3.72 1.58
N PHE A 125 4.64 -4.02 1.01
CA PHE A 125 3.34 -3.72 1.60
C PHE A 125 3.02 -4.63 2.78
N VAL A 126 3.20 -5.96 2.65
CA VAL A 126 3.05 -6.90 3.77
C VAL A 126 4.09 -6.62 4.85
N GLY A 127 5.31 -6.23 4.48
CA GLY A 127 6.34 -5.80 5.41
C GLY A 127 5.94 -4.54 6.21
N GLU A 128 5.29 -3.56 5.55
CA GLU A 128 4.80 -2.34 6.19
C GLU A 128 3.59 -2.63 7.10
N LEU A 129 2.62 -3.39 6.59
CA LEU A 129 1.44 -3.78 7.35
C LEU A 129 1.81 -4.66 8.54
N SER A 130 2.68 -5.66 8.34
CA SER A 130 3.16 -6.54 9.41
C SER A 130 3.98 -5.77 10.45
N PHE A 131 4.77 -4.78 10.03
CA PHE A 131 5.52 -3.93 10.95
C PHE A 131 4.57 -3.08 11.81
N ARG A 132 3.56 -2.45 11.21
CA ARG A 132 2.57 -1.62 11.94
C ARG A 132 1.69 -2.46 12.87
N MET A 133 1.20 -3.62 12.41
CA MET A 133 0.44 -4.54 13.26
C MET A 133 1.31 -5.14 14.36
N GLY A 134 2.54 -5.56 14.06
CA GLY A 134 3.48 -6.08 15.06
C GLY A 134 3.87 -5.03 16.10
N THR A 135 4.08 -3.79 15.69
CA THR A 135 4.41 -2.69 16.60
C THR A 135 3.21 -2.36 17.49
N GLY A 136 1.99 -2.33 16.96
CA GLY A 136 0.76 -2.13 17.73
C GLY A 136 0.54 -3.24 18.76
N ALA A 137 0.71 -4.51 18.35
CA ALA A 137 0.59 -5.66 19.26
C ALA A 137 1.66 -5.64 20.36
N ALA A 138 2.89 -5.25 20.04
CA ALA A 138 3.98 -5.13 21.02
C ALA A 138 3.70 -4.02 22.05
N VAL A 139 3.19 -2.86 21.61
CA VAL A 139 2.80 -1.75 22.51
C VAL A 139 1.69 -2.19 23.45
N MET A 140 0.66 -2.86 22.92
CA MET A 140 -0.46 -3.37 23.73
C MET A 140 0.00 -4.45 24.73
N GLY A 141 0.82 -5.41 24.27
CA GLY A 141 1.37 -6.45 25.15
C GLY A 141 2.22 -5.86 26.28
N PHE A 142 3.04 -4.85 25.99
CA PHE A 142 3.85 -4.16 26.97
C PHE A 142 2.98 -3.37 27.98
N ALA A 143 1.92 -2.71 27.53
CA ALA A 143 0.99 -2.00 28.41
C ALA A 143 0.27 -2.96 29.36
N VAL A 144 -0.17 -4.14 28.88
CA VAL A 144 -0.78 -5.18 29.69
C VAL A 144 0.21 -5.72 30.75
N LEU A 145 1.45 -5.96 30.37
CA LEU A 145 2.49 -6.41 31.28
C LEU A 145 2.72 -5.36 32.41
N CYS A 146 2.83 -4.09 32.04
CA CYS A 146 2.98 -3.00 33.03
C CYS A 146 1.75 -2.89 33.94
N ALA A 147 0.54 -3.16 33.45
CA ALA A 147 -0.68 -3.19 34.24
C ALA A 147 -0.63 -4.30 35.29
N VAL A 148 -0.26 -5.51 34.88
CA VAL A 148 -0.16 -6.66 35.81
C VAL A 148 0.87 -6.41 36.89
N VAL A 149 2.04 -5.89 36.56
CA VAL A 149 3.08 -5.53 37.50
C VAL A 149 2.59 -4.41 38.47
N GLY A 150 1.88 -3.41 37.93
CA GLY A 150 1.31 -2.31 38.70
C GLY A 150 0.27 -2.77 39.74
N VAL A 151 -0.62 -3.70 39.34
CA VAL A 151 -1.62 -4.29 40.27
C VAL A 151 -0.92 -5.06 41.39
N GLN A 152 0.12 -5.81 41.06
CA GLN A 152 0.91 -6.56 42.09
C GLN A 152 1.61 -5.64 43.08
N ALA A 153 2.04 -4.45 42.65
CA ALA A 153 2.81 -3.51 43.46
C ALA A 153 1.93 -2.58 44.34
N ALA A 154 0.78 -2.14 43.82
CA ALA A 154 -0.04 -1.09 44.47
C ALA A 154 -1.56 -1.27 44.27
N GLY A 155 -2.03 -2.49 44.02
CA GLY A 155 -3.45 -2.78 43.82
C GLY A 155 -4.02 -2.14 42.55
N ASP A 156 -5.36 -1.94 42.51
CA ASP A 156 -6.08 -1.46 41.32
C ASP A 156 -5.59 -0.10 40.81
N ALA A 157 -5.22 0.82 41.70
CA ALA A 157 -4.66 2.13 41.31
C ALA A 157 -3.30 1.97 40.61
N GLY A 158 -2.47 1.02 41.03
CA GLY A 158 -1.20 0.69 40.41
C GLY A 158 -1.38 0.11 39.00
N GLY A 159 -2.44 -0.65 38.77
CA GLY A 159 -2.79 -1.20 37.47
C GLY A 159 -3.07 -0.11 36.44
N LEU A 160 -3.87 0.90 36.78
CA LEU A 160 -4.17 2.04 35.89
C LEU A 160 -2.92 2.87 35.56
N VAL A 161 -2.09 3.15 36.57
CA VAL A 161 -0.82 3.87 36.36
C VAL A 161 0.12 3.04 35.47
N GLY A 162 0.19 1.73 35.68
CA GLY A 162 0.97 0.81 34.86
C GLY A 162 0.56 0.81 33.37
N ILE A 163 -0.75 0.78 33.09
CA ILE A 163 -1.27 0.88 31.71
C ILE A 163 -0.83 2.18 31.06
N LEU A 164 -1.05 3.31 31.70
CA LEU A 164 -0.73 4.63 31.16
C LEU A 164 0.77 4.80 30.89
N LEU A 165 1.61 4.37 31.80
CA LEU A 165 3.06 4.40 31.63
C LEU A 165 3.52 3.44 30.51
N GLY A 166 2.96 2.22 30.48
CA GLY A 166 3.26 1.23 29.44
C GLY A 166 2.88 1.72 28.04
N LEU A 167 1.72 2.35 27.89
CA LEU A 167 1.30 2.96 26.63
C LEU A 167 2.22 4.12 26.23
N ALA A 168 2.53 5.04 27.13
CA ALA A 168 3.39 6.18 26.84
C ALA A 168 4.79 5.75 26.39
N VAL A 169 5.42 4.82 27.10
CA VAL A 169 6.74 4.28 26.75
C VAL A 169 6.67 3.48 25.46
N GLY A 170 5.64 2.65 25.27
CA GLY A 170 5.45 1.85 24.07
C GLY A 170 5.27 2.71 22.81
N ILE A 171 4.45 3.77 22.88
CA ILE A 171 4.24 4.72 21.77
C ILE A 171 5.55 5.46 21.45
N ALA A 172 6.27 5.93 22.47
CA ALA A 172 7.55 6.62 22.25
C ALA A 172 8.60 5.72 21.60
N ALA A 173 8.68 4.45 22.03
CA ALA A 173 9.58 3.45 21.43
C ALA A 173 9.19 3.12 19.98
N ALA A 174 7.88 2.96 19.71
CA ALA A 174 7.37 2.73 18.37
C ALA A 174 7.69 3.90 17.42
N ALA A 175 7.49 5.15 17.89
CA ALA A 175 7.82 6.35 17.13
C ALA A 175 9.33 6.48 16.86
N ALA A 176 10.18 6.10 17.82
CA ALA A 176 11.63 6.12 17.63
C ALA A 176 12.11 5.05 16.62
N LEU A 177 11.48 3.87 16.63
CA LEU A 177 11.78 2.79 15.68
C LEU A 177 11.35 3.15 14.26
N SER A 178 10.16 3.75 14.09
CA SER A 178 9.70 4.21 12.78
C SER A 178 10.62 5.27 12.21
N ARG A 179 11.01 6.30 12.99
CA ARG A 179 11.95 7.34 12.54
C ARG A 179 13.32 6.78 12.13
N ARG A 180 13.86 5.81 12.87
CA ARG A 180 15.14 5.16 12.51
C ARG A 180 15.03 4.34 11.23
N ARG A 181 13.87 3.72 10.99
CA ARG A 181 13.59 2.99 9.75
C ARG A 181 13.53 3.94 8.55
N ASP A 182 12.79 5.04 8.68
CA ASP A 182 12.63 6.04 7.64
C ASP A 182 13.97 6.67 7.25
N GLN A 183 14.82 6.98 8.23
CA GLN A 183 16.19 7.48 7.99
C GLN A 183 17.07 6.47 7.23
N ARG A 184 16.90 5.17 7.46
CA ARG A 184 17.64 4.13 6.73
C ARG A 184 17.13 3.95 5.29
N LEU A 185 15.85 4.16 5.05
CA LEU A 185 15.24 4.08 3.73
C LEU A 185 15.57 5.31 2.87
N SER A 186 15.81 6.48 3.50
CA SER A 186 16.20 7.72 2.83
C SER A 186 17.70 7.80 2.52
N ALA A 187 18.53 6.88 3.03
CA ALA A 187 19.98 6.87 2.86
C ALA A 187 20.45 5.92 1.74
N HIS A 188 19.55 5.31 1.01
CA HIS A 188 19.78 4.43 -0.15
C HIS A 188 18.98 4.89 -1.36
#